data_5633d65033cb866e91051b0efb9299bf
#
_entry.id   5633d65033cb866e91051b0efb9299bf
#
_cell.length_a   1.000
_cell.length_b   1.000
_cell.length_c   1.000
_cell.angle_alpha   90.00
_cell.angle_beta   90.00
_cell.angle_gamma   90.00
#
_symmetry.space_group_name_H-M   'P 1'
#
loop_
_entity.id
_entity.type
_entity.pdbx_description
1 polymer ?
#
loop_
_entity_poly.entity_id
_entity_poly.type
_entity_poly.pdbx_seq_one_letter_code
_entity_poly.pdbx_strand_id
1 'polypeptide(L)'
;MNVFGKLFKARDKPRNALNGSGYSFLFGNTVAGKTVNERSAMQMSAVYACVRILSEAIAALPLHFYQYNAAGGKEKALRHPLYNLLHDEPNPEMTAFSFRETLMTHLLLWGNGYAQIVRNQRGEVIALYPLMPDRMTVDRDSRGHIYYEYTRSDSDVKSLGRKSSVILSPEDVFHIPGLGFDGLVGYSPIAMAKQAIGMGLACDEYGAAFYQNGAQPGGVLEHPGVVKDPKRVRDSWNAIYQGSKNAHRIAVLEEGMSYKPISISPEQAQFLETRKFQIDEIARIFRVPPHMVGDLDKSSFSNIEQQSLEFVKYTLSPWITRWEQTIHRSLLLPSEKPRYFARFNVEGLLRGDYQSRMNGYAVGRQNGWMSANDIRELENLDRIPAEAGGDLYLINGNMTKLEDAGLFAGKETTRKETI
;
A
#
# COMPACT_ATOMS: atom_id res chain seq x y z
N MET A 1 45.75 -0.86 -14.57
CA MET A 1 45.34 -1.15 -13.19
C MET A 1 43.94 -0.57 -12.99
N ASN A 2 42.90 -1.42 -12.92
CA ASN A 2 41.51 -1.02 -13.08
C ASN A 2 40.96 -0.35 -11.80
N VAL A 3 40.94 0.97 -11.76
CA VAL A 3 40.44 1.79 -10.63
C VAL A 3 39.00 1.46 -10.29
N PHE A 4 38.17 1.14 -11.27
CA PHE A 4 36.79 0.70 -11.10
C PHE A 4 36.66 -0.63 -10.32
N GLY A 5 37.56 -1.58 -10.51
CA GLY A 5 37.55 -2.86 -9.78
C GLY A 5 37.80 -2.76 -8.28
N LYS A 6 38.48 -1.69 -7.81
CA LYS A 6 38.71 -1.42 -6.37
C LYS A 6 37.50 -0.73 -5.73
N LEU A 7 36.78 0.11 -6.46
CA LEU A 7 35.57 0.81 -5.98
C LEU A 7 34.40 -0.16 -5.73
N PHE A 8 34.29 -1.24 -6.53
CA PHE A 8 33.24 -2.25 -6.34
C PHE A 8 33.49 -3.17 -5.14
N LYS A 9 34.75 -3.40 -4.74
CA LYS A 9 35.11 -4.22 -3.57
C LYS A 9 34.76 -3.59 -2.23
N ALA A 10 34.55 -2.25 -2.17
CA ALA A 10 34.22 -1.54 -0.94
C ALA A 10 32.70 -1.48 -0.65
N ARG A 11 31.86 -2.07 -1.51
CA ARG A 11 30.42 -2.10 -1.31
C ARG A 11 30.02 -3.30 -0.46
N ASP A 12 29.34 -3.02 0.64
CA ASP A 12 28.78 -4.07 1.49
C ASP A 12 27.74 -4.92 0.74
N LYS A 13 27.62 -6.18 1.17
CA LYS A 13 26.52 -7.05 0.74
C LYS A 13 25.19 -6.49 1.21
N PRO A 14 24.08 -6.71 0.49
CA PRO A 14 22.74 -6.35 0.95
C PRO A 14 22.47 -6.97 2.33
N ARG A 15 22.09 -6.13 3.31
CA ARG A 15 21.95 -6.58 4.71
C ARG A 15 20.54 -7.04 5.10
N ASN A 16 19.56 -6.89 4.20
CA ASN A 16 18.18 -7.23 4.44
C ASN A 16 17.82 -8.64 3.95
N ALA A 17 18.75 -9.59 4.10
CA ALA A 17 18.48 -10.97 3.74
C ALA A 17 17.26 -11.49 4.53
N LEU A 18 16.27 -12.00 3.82
CA LEU A 18 15.08 -12.62 4.40
C LEU A 18 15.36 -14.01 5.00
N ASN A 19 16.61 -14.46 4.96
CA ASN A 19 17.10 -15.77 5.41
C ASN A 19 18.39 -15.62 6.23
N GLY A 20 18.70 -16.59 7.10
CA GLY A 20 19.87 -16.62 7.97
C GLY A 20 19.62 -16.05 9.38
N SER A 21 20.71 -15.72 10.11
CA SER A 21 20.65 -15.24 11.50
C SER A 21 19.89 -13.90 11.67
N GLY A 22 19.86 -13.07 10.62
CA GLY A 22 19.06 -11.84 10.60
C GLY A 22 17.55 -12.09 10.55
N TYR A 23 17.13 -13.21 9.97
CA TYR A 23 15.72 -13.59 9.88
C TYR A 23 15.09 -13.85 11.26
N SER A 24 15.78 -14.53 12.16
CA SER A 24 15.28 -14.82 13.51
C SER A 24 15.11 -13.55 14.36
N PHE A 25 15.90 -12.50 14.10
CA PHE A 25 15.71 -11.20 14.74
C PHE A 25 14.48 -10.46 14.24
N LEU A 26 14.24 -10.51 12.94
CA LEU A 26 13.12 -9.83 12.30
C LEU A 26 11.79 -10.58 12.50
N PHE A 27 11.81 -11.90 12.40
CA PHE A 27 10.63 -12.77 12.53
C PHE A 27 10.75 -13.70 13.75
N GLY A 28 9.66 -14.36 14.09
CA GLY A 28 9.59 -15.31 15.21
C GLY A 28 8.68 -14.83 16.32
N ASN A 29 8.88 -15.39 17.53
CA ASN A 29 8.03 -15.11 18.67
C ASN A 29 8.16 -13.65 19.13
N THR A 30 7.02 -13.05 19.46
CA THR A 30 6.93 -11.73 20.07
C THR A 30 6.92 -11.86 21.59
N VAL A 31 7.07 -10.73 22.30
CA VAL A 31 6.91 -10.66 23.76
C VAL A 31 5.52 -11.17 24.20
N ALA A 32 4.51 -10.99 23.37
CA ALA A 32 3.16 -11.52 23.59
C ALA A 32 3.03 -13.03 23.28
N GLY A 33 4.13 -13.74 23.00
CA GLY A 33 4.14 -15.18 22.73
C GLY A 33 3.59 -15.60 21.36
N LYS A 34 3.33 -14.66 20.45
CA LYS A 34 2.80 -14.93 19.10
C LYS A 34 3.91 -14.97 18.07
N THR A 35 3.81 -15.92 17.13
CA THR A 35 4.66 -15.97 15.96
C THR A 35 4.08 -15.06 14.88
N VAL A 36 4.85 -14.04 14.49
CA VAL A 36 4.46 -13.08 13.44
C VAL A 36 5.28 -13.33 12.18
N ASN A 37 4.56 -13.55 11.10
CA ASN A 37 5.05 -13.58 9.72
C ASN A 37 4.00 -12.93 8.82
N GLU A 38 4.25 -12.83 7.54
CA GLU A 38 3.36 -12.17 6.58
C GLU A 38 1.96 -12.81 6.55
N ARG A 39 1.88 -14.14 6.65
CA ARG A 39 0.61 -14.89 6.63
C ARG A 39 -0.19 -14.69 7.92
N SER A 40 0.46 -14.81 9.09
CA SER A 40 -0.22 -14.59 10.37
C SER A 40 -0.62 -13.12 10.56
N ALA A 41 0.19 -12.17 10.07
CA ALA A 41 -0.13 -10.75 10.09
C ALA A 41 -1.39 -10.43 9.27
N MET A 42 -1.56 -11.04 8.10
CA MET A 42 -2.74 -10.87 7.24
C MET A 42 -4.04 -11.43 7.86
N GLN A 43 -3.96 -12.23 8.92
CA GLN A 43 -5.15 -12.66 9.68
C GLN A 43 -5.68 -11.55 10.61
N MET A 44 -4.85 -10.56 10.94
CA MET A 44 -5.28 -9.39 11.69
C MET A 44 -6.04 -8.42 10.77
N SER A 45 -7.31 -8.13 11.08
CA SER A 45 -8.20 -7.31 10.24
C SER A 45 -7.62 -5.93 9.89
N ALA A 46 -6.95 -5.28 10.84
CA ALA A 46 -6.33 -3.98 10.63
C ALA A 46 -5.16 -4.04 9.62
N VAL A 47 -4.32 -5.07 9.69
CA VAL A 47 -3.22 -5.29 8.74
C VAL A 47 -3.78 -5.56 7.34
N TYR A 48 -4.76 -6.48 7.25
CA TYR A 48 -5.43 -6.79 5.98
C TYR A 48 -6.05 -5.54 5.35
N ALA A 49 -6.77 -4.73 6.13
CA ALA A 49 -7.39 -3.50 5.67
C ALA A 49 -6.35 -2.50 5.13
N CYS A 50 -5.26 -2.26 5.87
CA CYS A 50 -4.19 -1.35 5.43
C CYS A 50 -3.50 -1.82 4.15
N VAL A 51 -3.15 -3.11 4.07
CA VAL A 51 -2.51 -3.70 2.88
C VAL A 51 -3.45 -3.58 1.68
N ARG A 52 -4.73 -3.94 1.85
CA ARG A 52 -5.74 -3.84 0.82
C ARG A 52 -5.93 -2.41 0.31
N ILE A 53 -6.15 -1.45 1.21
CA ILE A 53 -6.35 -0.04 0.87
C ILE A 53 -5.20 0.51 0.03
N LEU A 54 -3.96 0.26 0.46
CA LEU A 54 -2.77 0.76 -0.24
C LEU A 54 -2.54 0.07 -1.59
N SER A 55 -2.76 -1.25 -1.64
CA SER A 55 -2.57 -2.03 -2.87
C SER A 55 -3.60 -1.66 -3.93
N GLU A 56 -4.88 -1.59 -3.55
CA GLU A 56 -5.97 -1.18 -4.45
C GLU A 56 -5.83 0.28 -4.88
N ALA A 57 -5.43 1.19 -3.97
CA ALA A 57 -5.24 2.60 -4.29
C ALA A 57 -4.17 2.81 -5.38
N ILE A 58 -3.02 2.14 -5.28
CA ILE A 58 -1.97 2.22 -6.31
C ILE A 58 -2.39 1.49 -7.59
N ALA A 59 -3.04 0.34 -7.47
CA ALA A 59 -3.49 -0.46 -8.62
C ALA A 59 -4.54 0.25 -9.46
N ALA A 60 -5.45 1.00 -8.83
CA ALA A 60 -6.52 1.73 -9.48
C ALA A 60 -6.06 3.00 -10.20
N LEU A 61 -4.87 3.55 -9.88
CA LEU A 61 -4.37 4.73 -10.55
C LEU A 61 -4.02 4.44 -12.01
N PRO A 62 -4.53 5.25 -12.96
CA PRO A 62 -4.11 5.14 -14.34
C PRO A 62 -2.60 5.42 -14.47
N LEU A 63 -1.86 4.45 -15.02
CA LEU A 63 -0.45 4.58 -15.30
C LEU A 63 -0.27 4.78 -16.80
N HIS A 64 0.14 5.99 -17.19
CA HIS A 64 0.37 6.33 -18.59
C HIS A 64 1.85 6.41 -18.91
N PHE A 65 2.19 6.05 -20.14
CA PHE A 65 3.53 6.18 -20.68
C PHE A 65 3.57 7.34 -21.66
N TYR A 66 4.53 8.26 -21.45
CA TYR A 66 4.64 9.52 -22.18
C TYR A 66 5.95 9.62 -22.92
N GLN A 67 5.94 10.46 -23.97
CA GLN A 67 7.15 10.95 -24.63
C GLN A 67 7.18 12.49 -24.63
N TYR A 68 8.40 13.04 -24.58
CA TYR A 68 8.59 14.46 -24.81
C TYR A 68 8.48 14.76 -26.29
N ASN A 69 7.73 15.80 -26.66
CA ASN A 69 7.62 16.28 -28.03
C ASN A 69 8.68 17.38 -28.31
N ALA A 70 8.85 17.73 -29.61
CA ALA A 70 9.84 18.71 -30.03
C ALA A 70 9.57 20.15 -29.51
N ALA A 71 8.35 20.45 -29.09
CA ALA A 71 7.95 21.72 -28.52
C ALA A 71 8.17 21.81 -26.99
N GLY A 72 8.80 20.81 -26.37
CA GLY A 72 9.04 20.76 -24.91
C GLY A 72 7.82 20.30 -24.09
N GLY A 73 6.70 19.95 -24.73
CA GLY A 73 5.54 19.35 -24.11
C GLY A 73 5.68 17.82 -23.97
N LYS A 74 4.62 17.18 -23.48
CA LYS A 74 4.52 15.73 -23.36
C LYS A 74 3.26 15.24 -24.06
N GLU A 75 3.34 14.03 -24.63
CA GLU A 75 2.20 13.33 -25.22
C GLU A 75 2.21 11.86 -24.85
N LYS A 76 1.05 11.18 -24.87
CA LYS A 76 0.96 9.74 -24.57
C LYS A 76 1.64 8.95 -25.70
N ALA A 77 2.58 8.09 -25.32
CA ALA A 77 3.34 7.26 -26.27
C ALA A 77 2.57 5.95 -26.59
N LEU A 78 1.37 6.06 -27.16
CA LEU A 78 0.43 4.95 -27.41
C LEU A 78 1.01 3.82 -28.26
N ARG A 79 2.00 4.14 -29.13
CA ARG A 79 2.63 3.17 -30.06
C ARG A 79 3.82 2.44 -29.43
N HIS A 80 4.25 2.85 -28.23
CA HIS A 80 5.39 2.23 -27.56
C HIS A 80 4.95 0.92 -26.87
N PRO A 81 5.69 -0.21 -26.99
CA PRO A 81 5.30 -1.49 -26.39
C PRO A 81 5.00 -1.41 -24.88
N LEU A 82 5.77 -0.60 -24.14
CA LEU A 82 5.55 -0.39 -22.71
C LEU A 82 4.23 0.28 -22.36
N TYR A 83 3.57 0.98 -23.32
CA TYR A 83 2.26 1.58 -23.03
C TYR A 83 1.25 0.49 -22.67
N ASN A 84 1.07 -0.48 -23.55
CA ASN A 84 0.13 -1.59 -23.33
C ASN A 84 0.50 -2.42 -22.10
N LEU A 85 1.80 -2.74 -21.92
CA LEU A 85 2.27 -3.54 -20.77
C LEU A 85 2.01 -2.86 -19.42
N LEU A 86 2.16 -1.55 -19.33
CA LEU A 86 1.98 -0.81 -18.08
C LEU A 86 0.53 -0.41 -17.82
N HIS A 87 -0.24 -0.17 -18.91
CA HIS A 87 -1.60 0.34 -18.81
C HIS A 87 -2.65 -0.77 -18.81
N ASP A 88 -2.51 -1.78 -19.66
CA ASP A 88 -3.54 -2.79 -19.91
C ASP A 88 -3.14 -4.18 -19.41
N GLU A 89 -2.12 -4.82 -20.01
CA GLU A 89 -1.75 -6.22 -19.79
C GLU A 89 -0.23 -6.40 -19.70
N PRO A 90 0.34 -6.58 -18.50
CA PRO A 90 1.78 -6.83 -18.33
C PRO A 90 2.20 -8.21 -18.82
N ASN A 91 1.30 -9.16 -18.91
CA ASN A 91 1.47 -10.53 -19.41
C ASN A 91 0.09 -11.15 -19.71
N PRO A 92 0.02 -12.31 -20.41
CA PRO A 92 -1.24 -12.96 -20.76
C PRO A 92 -2.06 -13.52 -19.59
N GLU A 93 -1.51 -13.53 -18.38
CA GLU A 93 -2.14 -14.16 -17.20
C GLU A 93 -2.88 -13.17 -16.31
N MET A 94 -2.58 -11.87 -16.41
CA MET A 94 -3.13 -10.85 -15.51
C MET A 94 -3.24 -9.46 -16.13
N THR A 95 -4.20 -8.69 -15.61
CA THR A 95 -4.36 -7.28 -15.96
C THR A 95 -3.30 -6.41 -15.28
N ALA A 96 -3.09 -5.19 -15.78
CA ALA A 96 -2.19 -4.22 -15.15
C ALA A 96 -2.63 -3.85 -13.73
N PHE A 97 -3.94 -3.88 -13.44
CA PHE A 97 -4.46 -3.71 -12.08
C PHE A 97 -3.94 -4.82 -11.15
N SER A 98 -4.20 -6.09 -11.51
CA SER A 98 -3.78 -7.23 -10.68
C SER A 98 -2.26 -7.31 -10.49
N PHE A 99 -1.50 -6.95 -11.52
CA PHE A 99 -0.04 -6.88 -11.43
C PHE A 99 0.43 -5.84 -10.41
N ARG A 100 -0.11 -4.61 -10.49
CA ARG A 100 0.25 -3.53 -9.55
C ARG A 100 -0.20 -3.85 -8.14
N GLU A 101 -1.41 -4.39 -7.98
CA GLU A 101 -1.93 -4.83 -6.68
C GLU A 101 -1.03 -5.90 -6.05
N THR A 102 -0.64 -6.91 -6.81
CA THR A 102 0.26 -7.99 -6.36
C THR A 102 1.60 -7.45 -5.91
N LEU A 103 2.27 -6.64 -6.76
CA LEU A 103 3.58 -6.09 -6.38
C LEU A 103 3.49 -5.12 -5.21
N MET A 104 2.41 -4.35 -5.10
CA MET A 104 2.20 -3.47 -3.96
C MET A 104 1.96 -4.27 -2.67
N THR A 105 1.19 -5.36 -2.75
CA THR A 105 1.02 -6.31 -1.64
C THR A 105 2.37 -6.90 -1.21
N HIS A 106 3.22 -7.29 -2.16
CA HIS A 106 4.58 -7.76 -1.87
C HIS A 106 5.42 -6.70 -1.15
N LEU A 107 5.36 -5.45 -1.60
CA LEU A 107 6.05 -4.32 -0.96
C LEU A 107 5.60 -4.11 0.48
N LEU A 108 4.31 -4.19 0.74
CA LEU A 108 3.73 -3.96 2.07
C LEU A 108 3.96 -5.11 3.05
N LEU A 109 4.13 -6.33 2.55
CA LEU A 109 4.37 -7.51 3.39
C LEU A 109 5.86 -7.81 3.55
N TRP A 110 6.62 -7.85 2.46
CA TRP A 110 8.05 -8.23 2.45
C TRP A 110 9.01 -7.06 2.25
N GLY A 111 8.48 -5.87 2.01
CA GLY A 111 9.31 -4.68 1.78
C GLY A 111 9.94 -4.60 0.40
N ASN A 112 9.67 -5.54 -0.49
CA ASN A 112 10.22 -5.59 -1.84
C ASN A 112 9.19 -6.14 -2.81
N GLY A 113 9.09 -5.54 -3.99
CA GLY A 113 8.30 -6.06 -5.10
C GLY A 113 9.22 -6.47 -6.25
N TYR A 114 9.09 -7.73 -6.72
CA TYR A 114 9.91 -8.26 -7.80
C TYR A 114 9.04 -8.75 -8.95
N ALA A 115 9.49 -8.50 -10.18
CA ALA A 115 8.96 -9.16 -11.36
C ALA A 115 10.09 -9.53 -12.31
N GLN A 116 9.95 -10.66 -13.01
CA GLN A 116 10.84 -11.03 -14.10
C GLN A 116 10.52 -10.18 -15.33
N ILE A 117 11.53 -9.59 -15.93
CA ILE A 117 11.44 -8.89 -17.20
C ILE A 117 11.73 -9.88 -18.32
N VAL A 118 10.79 -10.06 -19.23
CA VAL A 118 10.99 -10.84 -20.45
C VAL A 118 11.20 -9.88 -21.62
N ARG A 119 12.31 -10.07 -22.34
CA ARG A 119 12.67 -9.23 -23.49
C ARG A 119 12.71 -10.04 -24.78
N ASN A 120 12.41 -9.37 -25.90
CA ASN A 120 12.61 -9.94 -27.22
C ASN A 120 14.07 -9.80 -27.66
N GLN A 121 14.39 -10.30 -28.88
CA GLN A 121 15.75 -10.22 -29.44
C GLN A 121 16.23 -8.79 -29.71
N ARG A 122 15.35 -7.80 -29.72
CA ARG A 122 15.68 -6.37 -29.88
C ARG A 122 15.91 -5.67 -28.52
N GLY A 123 15.77 -6.42 -27.40
CA GLY A 123 15.89 -5.88 -26.05
C GLY A 123 14.63 -5.18 -25.55
N GLU A 124 13.53 -5.14 -26.32
CA GLU A 124 12.26 -4.56 -25.91
C GLU A 124 11.55 -5.46 -24.89
N VAL A 125 10.96 -4.88 -23.86
CA VAL A 125 10.18 -5.61 -22.86
C VAL A 125 8.87 -6.08 -23.48
N ILE A 126 8.60 -7.39 -23.38
CA ILE A 126 7.39 -8.02 -23.92
C ILE A 126 6.48 -8.61 -22.85
N ALA A 127 6.99 -8.85 -21.65
CA ALA A 127 6.16 -9.28 -20.51
C ALA A 127 6.84 -9.02 -19.17
N LEU A 128 6.02 -8.92 -18.10
CA LEU A 128 6.44 -8.79 -16.71
C LEU A 128 5.69 -9.83 -15.87
N TYR A 129 6.41 -10.71 -15.18
CA TYR A 129 5.83 -11.74 -14.33
C TYR A 129 6.22 -11.52 -12.87
N PRO A 130 5.28 -11.37 -11.93
CA PRO A 130 5.57 -11.23 -10.50
C PRO A 130 6.39 -12.41 -9.97
N LEU A 131 7.38 -12.12 -9.13
CA LEU A 131 8.19 -13.11 -8.42
C LEU A 131 7.96 -12.97 -6.91
N MET A 132 7.80 -14.10 -6.22
CA MET A 132 7.55 -14.13 -4.77
C MET A 132 8.79 -13.63 -4.00
N PRO A 133 8.65 -12.60 -3.14
CA PRO A 133 9.79 -12.03 -2.43
C PRO A 133 10.44 -12.98 -1.41
N ASP A 134 9.66 -13.89 -0.81
CA ASP A 134 10.16 -14.90 0.14
C ASP A 134 11.10 -15.92 -0.50
N ARG A 135 11.13 -15.99 -1.84
CA ARG A 135 11.99 -16.85 -2.65
C ARG A 135 13.13 -16.12 -3.34
N MET A 136 13.24 -14.81 -3.12
CA MET A 136 14.25 -13.98 -3.76
C MET A 136 15.38 -13.63 -2.80
N THR A 137 16.61 -13.90 -3.20
CA THR A 137 17.81 -13.45 -2.50
C THR A 137 18.56 -12.46 -3.38
N VAL A 138 18.91 -11.31 -2.82
CA VAL A 138 19.73 -10.29 -3.48
C VAL A 138 21.11 -10.30 -2.86
N ASP A 139 22.15 -10.54 -3.64
CA ASP A 139 23.53 -10.56 -3.15
C ASP A 139 24.50 -9.97 -4.19
N ARG A 140 25.78 -9.95 -3.88
CA ARG A 140 26.86 -9.49 -4.75
C ARG A 140 27.84 -10.62 -5.06
N ASP A 141 28.24 -10.66 -6.30
CA ASP A 141 29.33 -11.56 -6.75
C ASP A 141 30.70 -11.13 -6.19
N SER A 142 31.72 -11.90 -6.45
CA SER A 142 33.12 -11.62 -6.04
C SER A 142 33.66 -10.30 -6.62
N ARG A 143 33.06 -9.78 -7.67
CA ARG A 143 33.42 -8.51 -8.33
C ARG A 143 32.60 -7.32 -7.79
N GLY A 144 31.61 -7.57 -6.91
CA GLY A 144 30.73 -6.57 -6.33
C GLY A 144 29.52 -6.22 -7.18
N HIS A 145 29.22 -6.98 -8.26
CA HIS A 145 27.99 -6.80 -9.03
C HIS A 145 26.83 -7.46 -8.34
N ILE A 146 25.66 -6.80 -8.34
CA ILE A 146 24.41 -7.35 -7.79
C ILE A 146 23.94 -8.48 -8.71
N TYR A 147 23.45 -9.55 -8.10
CA TYR A 147 22.67 -10.59 -8.75
C TYR A 147 21.46 -10.97 -7.89
N TYR A 148 20.48 -11.60 -8.51
CA TYR A 148 19.27 -12.08 -7.88
C TYR A 148 19.23 -13.59 -7.99
N GLU A 149 19.05 -14.29 -6.87
CA GLU A 149 18.85 -15.73 -6.86
C GLU A 149 17.40 -16.02 -6.48
N TYR A 150 16.65 -16.62 -7.40
CA TYR A 150 15.26 -17.00 -7.21
C TYR A 150 15.14 -18.50 -7.00
N THR A 151 14.62 -18.91 -5.83
CA THR A 151 14.36 -20.30 -5.48
C THR A 151 12.98 -20.70 -5.99
N ARG A 152 12.91 -21.71 -6.87
CA ARG A 152 11.65 -22.22 -7.42
C ARG A 152 10.87 -23.03 -6.41
N SER A 153 9.57 -23.22 -6.65
CA SER A 153 8.76 -24.11 -5.82
C SER A 153 9.17 -25.56 -5.99
N ASP A 154 8.96 -26.38 -4.96
CA ASP A 154 9.21 -27.83 -5.04
C ASP A 154 8.37 -28.52 -6.12
N SER A 155 7.16 -28.00 -6.39
CA SER A 155 6.32 -28.48 -7.49
C SER A 155 6.98 -28.25 -8.85
N ASP A 156 7.58 -27.07 -9.09
CA ASP A 156 8.24 -26.72 -10.35
C ASP A 156 9.50 -27.55 -10.56
N VAL A 157 10.24 -27.81 -9.48
CA VAL A 157 11.45 -28.64 -9.51
C VAL A 157 11.08 -30.08 -9.86
N LYS A 158 10.05 -30.63 -9.21
CA LYS A 158 9.65 -32.05 -9.38
C LYS A 158 8.90 -32.29 -10.69
N SER A 159 7.97 -31.41 -11.07
CA SER A 159 7.13 -31.63 -12.26
C SER A 159 7.81 -31.26 -13.56
N LEU A 160 8.70 -30.26 -13.56
CA LEU A 160 9.35 -29.74 -14.77
C LEU A 160 10.82 -30.08 -14.89
N GLY A 161 11.41 -30.82 -13.92
CA GLY A 161 12.83 -31.20 -13.92
C GLY A 161 13.79 -30.01 -13.91
N ARG A 162 13.35 -28.85 -13.41
CA ARG A 162 14.13 -27.61 -13.41
C ARG A 162 15.07 -27.56 -12.21
N LYS A 163 16.14 -26.75 -12.31
CA LYS A 163 17.02 -26.48 -11.17
C LYS A 163 16.24 -25.83 -10.03
N SER A 164 16.63 -26.11 -8.79
CA SER A 164 16.00 -25.56 -7.56
C SER A 164 16.13 -24.05 -7.46
N SER A 165 17.19 -23.44 -8.01
CA SER A 165 17.35 -21.99 -8.07
C SER A 165 17.78 -21.52 -9.46
N VAL A 166 17.54 -20.25 -9.74
CA VAL A 166 17.99 -19.57 -10.95
C VAL A 166 18.60 -18.22 -10.57
N ILE A 167 19.75 -17.92 -11.18
CA ILE A 167 20.41 -16.62 -11.04
C ILE A 167 19.90 -15.73 -12.17
N LEU A 168 19.39 -14.57 -11.79
CA LEU A 168 18.90 -13.52 -12.70
C LEU A 168 19.83 -12.31 -12.63
N SER A 169 20.06 -11.69 -13.78
CA SER A 169 20.80 -10.45 -13.85
C SER A 169 19.92 -9.26 -13.39
N PRO A 170 20.52 -8.14 -12.97
CA PRO A 170 19.75 -6.93 -12.66
C PRO A 170 18.90 -6.38 -13.82
N GLU A 171 19.26 -6.74 -15.06
CA GLU A 171 18.54 -6.33 -16.26
C GLU A 171 17.26 -7.16 -16.49
N ASP A 172 17.19 -8.36 -15.88
CA ASP A 172 16.07 -9.29 -16.00
C ASP A 172 15.10 -9.20 -14.82
N VAL A 173 15.36 -8.30 -13.86
CA VAL A 173 14.53 -8.14 -12.66
C VAL A 173 14.04 -6.71 -12.52
N PHE A 174 12.73 -6.55 -12.56
CA PHE A 174 12.05 -5.34 -12.13
C PHE A 174 11.94 -5.40 -10.61
N HIS A 175 12.76 -4.60 -9.91
CA HIS A 175 12.82 -4.58 -8.46
C HIS A 175 12.46 -3.21 -7.91
N ILE A 176 11.37 -3.15 -7.15
CA ILE A 176 10.94 -1.98 -6.38
C ILE A 176 11.32 -2.22 -4.92
N PRO A 177 12.33 -1.54 -4.36
CA PRO A 177 12.66 -1.63 -2.96
C PRO A 177 11.78 -0.70 -2.12
N GLY A 178 11.35 -1.17 -0.94
CA GLY A 178 10.75 -0.35 0.10
C GLY A 178 11.78 0.47 0.87
N LEU A 179 11.47 0.84 2.11
CA LEU A 179 12.41 1.48 3.02
C LEU A 179 13.44 0.44 3.50
N GLY A 180 14.73 0.74 3.34
CA GLY A 180 15.84 -0.09 3.79
C GLY A 180 17.06 0.76 4.15
N PHE A 181 18.04 0.20 4.88
CA PHE A 181 19.23 0.95 5.28
C PHE A 181 20.24 1.12 4.13
N ASP A 182 20.31 0.14 3.23
CA ASP A 182 21.29 0.13 2.15
C ASP A 182 20.77 0.72 0.83
N GLY A 183 19.46 0.99 0.76
CA GLY A 183 18.79 1.46 -0.46
C GLY A 183 18.71 0.43 -1.57
N LEU A 184 19.11 -0.82 -1.32
CA LEU A 184 19.09 -1.93 -2.28
C LEU A 184 17.92 -2.86 -2.03
N VAL A 185 17.70 -3.22 -0.75
CA VAL A 185 16.64 -4.14 -0.31
C VAL A 185 15.84 -3.47 0.80
N GLY A 186 14.51 -3.47 0.66
CA GLY A 186 13.59 -2.93 1.66
C GLY A 186 13.40 -3.87 2.84
N TYR A 187 13.16 -3.33 4.03
CA TYR A 187 12.71 -4.08 5.19
C TYR A 187 11.24 -4.47 5.06
N SER A 188 10.89 -5.67 5.53
CA SER A 188 9.50 -6.06 5.70
C SER A 188 8.82 -5.15 6.73
N PRO A 189 7.75 -4.41 6.37
CA PRO A 189 6.97 -3.64 7.33
C PRO A 189 6.37 -4.52 8.42
N ILE A 190 6.01 -5.77 8.09
CA ILE A 190 5.50 -6.76 9.06
C ILE A 190 6.56 -7.11 10.09
N ALA A 191 7.81 -7.35 9.65
CA ALA A 191 8.91 -7.64 10.56
C ALA A 191 9.21 -6.47 11.50
N MET A 192 9.18 -5.25 10.98
CA MET A 192 9.40 -4.03 11.78
C MET A 192 8.28 -3.78 12.78
N ALA A 193 7.04 -4.14 12.43
CA ALA A 193 5.85 -3.99 13.27
C ALA A 193 5.52 -5.23 14.13
N LYS A 194 6.40 -6.24 14.17
CA LYS A 194 6.06 -7.56 14.72
C LYS A 194 5.52 -7.52 16.16
N GLN A 195 6.00 -6.61 17.01
CA GLN A 195 5.54 -6.52 18.39
C GLN A 195 4.10 -5.99 18.47
N ALA A 196 3.78 -4.96 17.70
CA ALA A 196 2.43 -4.41 17.61
C ALA A 196 1.44 -5.44 17.05
N ILE A 197 1.81 -6.10 15.95
CA ILE A 197 1.00 -7.16 15.34
C ILE A 197 0.82 -8.33 16.31
N GLY A 198 1.88 -8.77 16.97
CA GLY A 198 1.83 -9.85 17.96
C GLY A 198 0.93 -9.53 19.14
N MET A 199 0.94 -8.29 19.62
CA MET A 199 0.03 -7.83 20.67
C MET A 199 -1.43 -7.86 20.18
N GLY A 200 -1.70 -7.36 18.96
CA GLY A 200 -3.04 -7.42 18.36
C GLY A 200 -3.57 -8.85 18.22
N LEU A 201 -2.76 -9.78 17.72
CA LEU A 201 -3.11 -11.20 17.64
C LEU A 201 -3.37 -11.83 19.01
N ALA A 202 -2.60 -11.44 20.03
CA ALA A 202 -2.83 -11.91 21.40
C ALA A 202 -4.13 -11.36 22.00
N CYS A 203 -4.47 -10.11 21.73
CA CYS A 203 -5.75 -9.52 22.11
C CYS A 203 -6.93 -10.23 21.44
N ASP A 204 -6.83 -10.51 20.15
CA ASP A 204 -7.90 -11.24 19.41
C ASP A 204 -8.09 -12.66 19.98
N GLU A 205 -7.01 -13.38 20.28
CA GLU A 205 -7.09 -14.72 20.90
C GLU A 205 -7.65 -14.67 22.31
N TYR A 206 -7.23 -13.69 23.13
CA TYR A 206 -7.80 -13.50 24.46
C TYR A 206 -9.31 -13.26 24.39
N GLY A 207 -9.75 -12.36 23.52
CA GLY A 207 -11.17 -12.10 23.30
C GLY A 207 -11.94 -13.36 22.84
N ALA A 208 -11.38 -14.08 21.87
CA ALA A 208 -11.98 -15.33 21.38
C ALA A 208 -12.11 -16.38 22.49
N ALA A 209 -11.06 -16.59 23.30
CA ALA A 209 -11.07 -17.51 24.42
C ALA A 209 -12.07 -17.09 25.51
N PHE A 210 -12.18 -15.78 25.81
CA PHE A 210 -13.15 -15.26 26.74
C PHE A 210 -14.59 -15.53 26.30
N TYR A 211 -14.94 -15.25 25.05
CA TYR A 211 -16.27 -15.55 24.50
C TYR A 211 -16.52 -17.05 24.38
N GLN A 212 -15.52 -17.84 24.01
CA GLN A 212 -15.64 -19.31 23.95
C GLN A 212 -15.98 -19.91 25.32
N ASN A 213 -15.47 -19.32 26.39
CA ASN A 213 -15.75 -19.75 27.76
C ASN A 213 -17.03 -19.14 28.35
N GLY A 214 -17.93 -18.61 27.51
CA GLY A 214 -19.23 -18.09 27.92
C GLY A 214 -19.18 -16.68 28.50
N ALA A 215 -18.14 -15.91 28.20
CA ALA A 215 -17.92 -14.55 28.70
C ALA A 215 -17.89 -14.45 30.23
N GLN A 216 -17.49 -15.55 30.91
CA GLN A 216 -17.32 -15.56 32.36
C GLN A 216 -15.86 -15.49 32.72
N PRO A 217 -15.47 -14.64 33.72
CA PRO A 217 -14.12 -14.63 34.25
C PRO A 217 -13.76 -15.99 34.86
N GLY A 218 -12.48 -16.35 34.76
CA GLY A 218 -11.97 -17.52 35.47
C GLY A 218 -12.18 -17.35 36.97
N GLY A 219 -12.47 -18.43 37.68
CA GLY A 219 -12.75 -18.37 39.11
C GLY A 219 -12.32 -19.62 39.83
N VAL A 220 -12.41 -19.57 41.16
CA VAL A 220 -12.19 -20.69 42.06
C VAL A 220 -13.52 -21.16 42.63
N LEU A 221 -13.76 -22.46 42.61
CA LEU A 221 -14.81 -23.09 43.36
C LEU A 221 -14.23 -23.44 44.73
N GLU A 222 -14.70 -22.75 45.78
CA GLU A 222 -14.32 -23.00 47.16
C GLU A 222 -15.31 -23.96 47.79
N HIS A 223 -14.80 -24.91 48.56
CA HIS A 223 -15.60 -25.86 49.33
C HIS A 223 -15.12 -25.84 50.80
N PRO A 224 -16.01 -25.81 51.80
CA PRO A 224 -15.65 -25.71 53.20
C PRO A 224 -14.93 -26.95 53.76
N GLY A 225 -15.00 -28.09 53.09
CA GLY A 225 -14.34 -29.35 53.42
C GLY A 225 -13.35 -29.81 52.35
N VAL A 226 -12.91 -31.07 52.45
CA VAL A 226 -11.98 -31.68 51.50
C VAL A 226 -12.74 -32.28 50.31
N VAL A 227 -12.43 -31.77 49.11
CA VAL A 227 -12.98 -32.34 47.87
C VAL A 227 -12.20 -33.61 47.51
N LYS A 228 -12.84 -34.77 47.53
CA LYS A 228 -12.18 -36.07 47.25
C LYS A 228 -11.70 -36.19 45.79
N ASP A 229 -12.41 -35.61 44.83
CA ASP A 229 -12.07 -35.63 43.40
C ASP A 229 -12.24 -34.22 42.81
N PRO A 230 -11.23 -33.34 42.93
CA PRO A 230 -11.28 -31.98 42.33
C PRO A 230 -11.43 -32.00 40.81
N LYS A 231 -10.90 -33.05 40.18
CA LYS A 231 -10.95 -33.15 38.70
C LYS A 231 -12.37 -33.36 38.25
N ARG A 232 -13.10 -34.27 38.85
CA ARG A 232 -14.53 -34.55 38.55
C ARG A 232 -15.41 -33.32 38.75
N VAL A 233 -15.19 -32.56 39.81
CA VAL A 233 -15.96 -31.34 40.09
C VAL A 233 -15.69 -30.29 39.02
N ARG A 234 -14.42 -30.09 38.63
CA ARG A 234 -14.03 -29.17 37.58
C ARG A 234 -14.60 -29.58 36.21
N ASP A 235 -14.50 -30.85 35.85
CA ASP A 235 -14.96 -31.36 34.55
C ASP A 235 -16.48 -31.27 34.44
N SER A 236 -17.22 -31.55 35.55
CA SER A 236 -18.67 -31.37 35.65
C SER A 236 -19.07 -29.90 35.51
N TRP A 237 -18.36 -28.99 36.17
CA TRP A 237 -18.55 -27.55 36.06
C TRP A 237 -18.36 -27.07 34.62
N ASN A 238 -17.25 -27.46 34.02
CA ASN A 238 -16.93 -27.07 32.64
C ASN A 238 -17.98 -27.59 31.63
N ALA A 239 -18.45 -28.81 31.77
CA ALA A 239 -19.47 -29.40 30.92
C ALA A 239 -20.81 -28.66 30.97
N ILE A 240 -21.16 -28.06 32.10
CA ILE A 240 -22.46 -27.41 32.29
C ILE A 240 -22.40 -25.92 32.00
N TYR A 241 -21.30 -25.24 32.31
CA TYR A 241 -21.20 -23.78 32.33
C TYR A 241 -20.20 -23.22 31.31
N GLN A 242 -19.30 -24.03 30.76
CA GLN A 242 -18.36 -23.60 29.75
C GLN A 242 -18.95 -23.61 28.33
N GLY A 243 -18.55 -22.64 27.50
CA GLY A 243 -18.97 -22.51 26.11
C GLY A 243 -20.07 -21.47 25.89
N SER A 244 -20.04 -20.84 24.72
CA SER A 244 -20.95 -19.75 24.34
C SER A 244 -22.45 -20.15 24.38
N LYS A 245 -22.75 -21.43 24.18
CA LYS A 245 -24.14 -21.97 24.27
C LYS A 245 -24.65 -22.09 25.70
N ASN A 246 -23.76 -22.08 26.68
CA ASN A 246 -24.08 -22.22 28.11
C ASN A 246 -23.97 -20.89 28.86
N ALA A 247 -23.70 -19.80 28.19
CA ALA A 247 -23.63 -18.46 28.77
C ALA A 247 -24.95 -18.10 29.46
N HIS A 248 -24.87 -17.44 30.62
CA HIS A 248 -26.01 -17.00 31.43
C HIS A 248 -26.87 -18.11 32.08
N ARG A 249 -26.40 -19.37 32.12
CA ARG A 249 -27.09 -20.40 32.89
C ARG A 249 -26.93 -20.16 34.42
N ILE A 250 -27.98 -20.42 35.16
CA ILE A 250 -27.95 -20.32 36.60
C ILE A 250 -27.11 -21.48 37.16
N ALA A 251 -26.10 -21.13 37.95
CA ALA A 251 -25.28 -22.12 38.66
C ALA A 251 -25.91 -22.47 39.99
N VAL A 252 -26.11 -23.75 40.25
CA VAL A 252 -26.53 -24.26 41.56
C VAL A 252 -25.28 -24.86 42.22
N LEU A 253 -24.88 -24.29 43.38
CA LEU A 253 -23.75 -24.75 44.14
C LEU A 253 -24.25 -25.52 45.36
N GLU A 254 -23.79 -26.76 45.50
CA GLU A 254 -24.19 -27.68 46.58
C GLU A 254 -23.16 -27.69 47.68
N GLU A 255 -23.52 -28.21 48.86
CA GLU A 255 -22.64 -28.49 49.97
C GLU A 255 -21.79 -27.28 50.49
N GLY A 256 -22.35 -26.08 50.35
CA GLY A 256 -21.67 -24.85 50.82
C GLY A 256 -20.54 -24.37 49.92
N MET A 257 -20.47 -24.86 48.68
CA MET A 257 -19.54 -24.33 47.69
C MET A 257 -19.82 -22.86 47.36
N SER A 258 -18.79 -22.09 47.13
CA SER A 258 -18.87 -20.72 46.65
C SER A 258 -17.98 -20.52 45.41
N TYR A 259 -18.45 -19.70 44.47
CA TYR A 259 -17.65 -19.30 43.31
C TYR A 259 -17.10 -17.91 43.54
N LYS A 260 -15.76 -17.78 43.42
CA LYS A 260 -15.07 -16.46 43.48
C LYS A 260 -14.35 -16.21 42.15
N PRO A 261 -14.68 -15.14 41.43
CA PRO A 261 -13.93 -14.79 40.23
C PRO A 261 -12.50 -14.33 40.63
N ILE A 262 -11.48 -14.83 39.96
CA ILE A 262 -10.08 -14.49 40.16
C ILE A 262 -9.46 -13.76 38.95
N SER A 263 -10.15 -13.73 37.84
CA SER A 263 -9.69 -13.00 36.65
C SER A 263 -10.35 -11.63 36.52
N ILE A 264 -9.64 -10.71 35.92
CA ILE A 264 -10.13 -9.38 35.60
C ILE A 264 -11.11 -9.50 34.43
N SER A 265 -12.27 -8.82 34.52
CA SER A 265 -13.18 -8.77 33.37
C SER A 265 -12.56 -8.00 32.20
N PRO A 266 -12.96 -8.27 30.94
CA PRO A 266 -12.47 -7.51 29.80
C PRO A 266 -12.71 -5.99 29.90
N GLU A 267 -13.79 -5.58 30.56
CA GLU A 267 -14.09 -4.16 30.82
C GLU A 267 -13.08 -3.57 31.81
N GLN A 268 -12.76 -4.28 32.90
CA GLN A 268 -11.73 -3.88 33.85
C GLN A 268 -10.32 -3.86 33.25
N ALA A 269 -10.06 -4.73 32.27
CA ALA A 269 -8.80 -4.76 31.54
C ALA A 269 -8.71 -3.70 30.43
N GLN A 270 -9.72 -2.86 30.26
CA GLN A 270 -9.79 -1.89 29.16
C GLN A 270 -9.57 -2.56 27.78
N PHE A 271 -10.12 -3.74 27.62
CA PHE A 271 -9.88 -4.58 26.44
C PHE A 271 -10.26 -3.90 25.13
N LEU A 272 -11.41 -3.20 25.11
CA LEU A 272 -11.87 -2.51 23.91
C LEU A 272 -10.95 -1.34 23.53
N GLU A 273 -10.48 -0.59 24.53
CA GLU A 273 -9.55 0.53 24.31
C GLU A 273 -8.20 0.03 23.80
N THR A 274 -7.69 -1.07 24.39
CA THR A 274 -6.45 -1.69 23.92
C THR A 274 -6.57 -2.17 22.48
N ARG A 275 -7.68 -2.83 22.13
CA ARG A 275 -7.91 -3.30 20.77
C ARG A 275 -7.99 -2.15 19.76
N LYS A 276 -8.65 -1.06 20.13
CA LYS A 276 -8.74 0.15 19.33
C LYS A 276 -7.37 0.80 19.15
N PHE A 277 -6.61 0.93 20.21
CA PHE A 277 -5.23 1.43 20.15
C PHE A 277 -4.36 0.60 19.19
N GLN A 278 -4.50 -0.74 19.17
CA GLN A 278 -3.77 -1.60 18.26
C GLN A 278 -4.14 -1.34 16.78
N ILE A 279 -5.42 -1.07 16.49
CA ILE A 279 -5.86 -0.69 15.13
C ILE A 279 -5.19 0.61 14.70
N ASP A 280 -5.19 1.63 15.56
CA ASP A 280 -4.55 2.93 15.30
C ASP A 280 -3.04 2.79 15.12
N GLU A 281 -2.38 1.93 15.90
CA GLU A 281 -0.96 1.68 15.78
C GLU A 281 -0.60 1.05 14.43
N ILE A 282 -1.37 0.05 13.99
CA ILE A 282 -1.20 -0.56 12.67
C ILE A 282 -1.47 0.45 11.55
N ALA A 283 -2.55 1.23 11.64
CA ALA A 283 -2.86 2.27 10.69
C ALA A 283 -1.70 3.30 10.56
N ARG A 284 -1.10 3.69 11.68
CA ARG A 284 0.08 4.58 11.72
C ARG A 284 1.31 3.99 11.05
N ILE A 285 1.60 2.69 11.24
CA ILE A 285 2.72 1.99 10.62
C ILE A 285 2.60 2.02 9.10
N PHE A 286 1.40 1.75 8.58
CA PHE A 286 1.12 1.79 7.15
C PHE A 286 0.82 3.19 6.61
N ARG A 287 0.74 4.22 7.48
CA ARG A 287 0.33 5.59 7.15
C ARG A 287 -1.05 5.68 6.52
N VAL A 288 -1.95 4.79 6.90
CA VAL A 288 -3.35 4.83 6.48
C VAL A 288 -4.14 5.67 7.49
N PRO A 289 -4.93 6.66 7.07
CA PRO A 289 -5.79 7.43 7.97
C PRO A 289 -6.76 6.52 8.73
N PRO A 290 -6.96 6.70 10.04
CA PRO A 290 -7.81 5.83 10.86
C PRO A 290 -9.24 5.68 10.34
N HIS A 291 -9.83 6.73 9.77
CA HIS A 291 -11.18 6.67 9.20
C HIS A 291 -11.30 5.65 8.05
N MET A 292 -10.24 5.41 7.27
CA MET A 292 -10.22 4.43 6.18
C MET A 292 -10.20 2.98 6.68
N VAL A 293 -9.74 2.74 7.90
CA VAL A 293 -9.80 1.42 8.57
C VAL A 293 -10.98 1.27 9.52
N GLY A 294 -11.93 2.24 9.48
CA GLY A 294 -13.20 2.18 10.22
C GLY A 294 -13.19 2.84 11.58
N ASP A 295 -12.11 3.53 11.99
CA ASP A 295 -12.11 4.35 13.19
C ASP A 295 -12.55 5.78 12.89
N LEU A 296 -13.78 6.11 13.29
CA LEU A 296 -14.42 7.40 13.06
C LEU A 296 -14.47 8.29 14.32
N ASP A 297 -13.95 7.87 15.44
CA ASP A 297 -14.15 8.56 16.74
C ASP A 297 -13.66 10.01 16.77
N LYS A 298 -12.66 10.35 15.97
CA LYS A 298 -12.09 11.70 15.89
C LYS A 298 -12.35 12.36 14.53
N SER A 299 -13.28 11.83 13.76
CA SER A 299 -13.50 12.26 12.37
C SER A 299 -14.71 13.20 12.28
N SER A 300 -14.49 14.43 11.78
CA SER A 300 -15.53 15.32 11.27
C SER A 300 -15.46 15.33 9.73
N PHE A 301 -16.52 15.73 9.04
CA PHE A 301 -16.54 15.77 7.58
C PHE A 301 -15.39 16.58 6.98
N SER A 302 -15.07 17.75 7.54
CA SER A 302 -13.95 18.57 7.09
C SER A 302 -12.57 17.91 7.33
N ASN A 303 -12.43 17.16 8.41
CA ASN A 303 -11.19 16.44 8.69
C ASN A 303 -10.99 15.24 7.76
N ILE A 304 -12.06 14.56 7.36
CA ILE A 304 -12.00 13.41 6.44
C ILE A 304 -11.51 13.87 5.07
N GLU A 305 -12.01 14.98 4.55
CA GLU A 305 -11.55 15.52 3.26
C GLU A 305 -10.07 15.89 3.31
N GLN A 306 -9.64 16.60 4.35
CA GLN A 306 -8.24 16.96 4.55
C GLN A 306 -7.35 15.72 4.69
N GLN A 307 -7.77 14.72 5.48
CA GLN A 307 -7.05 13.46 5.63
C GLN A 307 -6.95 12.67 4.33
N SER A 308 -7.96 12.74 3.46
CA SER A 308 -7.93 12.10 2.14
C SER A 308 -6.88 12.75 1.22
N LEU A 309 -6.77 14.08 1.24
CA LEU A 309 -5.71 14.80 0.52
C LEU A 309 -4.31 14.47 1.08
N GLU A 310 -4.19 14.40 2.40
CA GLU A 310 -2.95 14.02 3.09
C GLU A 310 -2.54 12.58 2.77
N PHE A 311 -3.49 11.65 2.66
CA PHE A 311 -3.25 10.28 2.24
C PHE A 311 -2.60 10.22 0.85
N VAL A 312 -3.10 10.98 -0.12
CA VAL A 312 -2.49 11.06 -1.44
C VAL A 312 -1.08 11.65 -1.35
N LYS A 313 -0.93 12.77 -0.65
CA LYS A 313 0.32 13.55 -0.59
C LYS A 313 1.43 12.83 0.18
N TYR A 314 1.12 12.26 1.33
CA TYR A 314 2.13 11.72 2.25
C TYR A 314 2.25 10.20 2.23
N THR A 315 1.20 9.49 1.82
CA THR A 315 1.19 8.03 1.79
C THR A 315 1.38 7.48 0.38
N LEU A 316 0.57 7.90 -0.58
CA LEU A 316 0.65 7.34 -1.95
C LEU A 316 1.80 7.93 -2.76
N SER A 317 2.08 9.23 -2.65
CA SER A 317 3.12 9.91 -3.45
C SER A 317 4.51 9.26 -3.35
N PRO A 318 5.03 8.85 -2.17
CA PRO A 318 6.29 8.13 -2.07
C PRO A 318 6.28 6.79 -2.82
N TRP A 319 5.18 6.03 -2.78
CA TRP A 319 5.04 4.78 -3.52
C TRP A 319 5.00 5.03 -5.03
N ILE A 320 4.21 6.00 -5.48
CA ILE A 320 4.13 6.43 -6.87
C ILE A 320 5.53 6.77 -7.40
N THR A 321 6.29 7.57 -6.67
CA THR A 321 7.66 7.95 -7.05
C THR A 321 8.57 6.74 -7.19
N ARG A 322 8.50 5.76 -6.26
CA ARG A 322 9.29 4.52 -6.35
C ARG A 322 8.96 3.74 -7.61
N TRP A 323 7.68 3.58 -7.91
CA TRP A 323 7.22 2.90 -9.12
C TRP A 323 7.72 3.59 -10.39
N GLU A 324 7.48 4.90 -10.52
CA GLU A 324 7.88 5.68 -11.71
C GLU A 324 9.39 5.63 -11.96
N GLN A 325 10.18 5.81 -10.89
CA GLN A 325 11.64 5.75 -11.00
C GLN A 325 12.14 4.34 -11.32
N THR A 326 11.52 3.31 -10.78
CA THR A 326 11.91 1.93 -11.08
C THR A 326 11.55 1.56 -12.51
N ILE A 327 10.37 1.96 -13.02
CA ILE A 327 10.00 1.80 -14.43
C ILE A 327 11.05 2.45 -15.33
N HIS A 328 11.38 3.71 -15.07
CA HIS A 328 12.36 4.45 -15.85
C HIS A 328 13.77 3.81 -15.80
N ARG A 329 14.17 3.29 -14.64
CA ARG A 329 15.48 2.67 -14.44
C ARG A 329 15.59 1.32 -15.17
N SER A 330 14.56 0.44 -15.04
CA SER A 330 14.67 -0.99 -15.34
C SER A 330 14.02 -1.38 -16.67
N LEU A 331 12.98 -0.68 -17.11
CA LEU A 331 12.23 -1.07 -18.32
C LEU A 331 12.67 -0.32 -19.56
N LEU A 332 13.20 0.90 -19.42
CA LEU A 332 13.66 1.70 -20.55
C LEU A 332 15.09 1.38 -20.95
N LEU A 333 15.32 1.30 -22.26
CA LEU A 333 16.67 1.25 -22.82
C LEU A 333 17.41 2.58 -22.55
N PRO A 334 18.76 2.58 -22.45
CA PRO A 334 19.53 3.81 -22.24
C PRO A 334 19.22 4.91 -23.26
N SER A 335 18.96 4.53 -24.53
CA SER A 335 18.58 5.45 -25.62
C SER A 335 17.18 6.05 -25.48
N GLU A 336 16.30 5.40 -24.73
CA GLU A 336 14.91 5.82 -24.53
C GLU A 336 14.73 6.74 -23.32
N LYS A 337 15.59 6.60 -22.30
CA LYS A 337 15.50 7.35 -21.03
C LYS A 337 15.39 8.87 -21.16
N PRO A 338 16.07 9.54 -22.11
CA PRO A 338 15.93 10.98 -22.25
C PRO A 338 14.58 11.41 -22.85
N ARG A 339 13.88 10.48 -23.53
CA ARG A 339 12.68 10.79 -24.32
C ARG A 339 11.39 10.30 -23.67
N TYR A 340 11.42 9.17 -22.96
CA TYR A 340 10.23 8.50 -22.46
C TYR A 340 10.21 8.44 -20.95
N PHE A 341 8.99 8.47 -20.36
CA PHE A 341 8.77 8.32 -18.94
C PHE A 341 7.36 7.80 -18.63
N ALA A 342 7.20 7.14 -17.49
CA ALA A 342 5.90 6.73 -16.97
C ALA A 342 5.41 7.70 -15.90
N ARG A 343 4.10 7.94 -15.83
CA ARG A 343 3.47 8.76 -14.79
C ARG A 343 2.12 8.20 -14.40
N PHE A 344 1.89 8.12 -13.08
CA PHE A 344 0.56 7.90 -12.54
C PHE A 344 -0.27 9.17 -12.62
N ASN A 345 -1.53 9.00 -13.00
CA ASN A 345 -2.49 10.10 -12.92
C ASN A 345 -3.19 10.04 -11.55
N VAL A 346 -2.84 10.96 -10.66
CA VAL A 346 -3.42 11.10 -9.33
C VAL A 346 -4.61 12.06 -9.28
N GLU A 347 -4.91 12.74 -10.39
CA GLU A 347 -5.98 13.75 -10.43
C GLU A 347 -7.32 13.17 -10.00
N GLY A 348 -7.62 11.91 -10.33
CA GLY A 348 -8.84 11.24 -9.90
C GLY A 348 -9.01 11.13 -8.39
N LEU A 349 -7.90 10.95 -7.64
CA LEU A 349 -7.92 10.89 -6.16
C LEU A 349 -7.90 12.27 -5.51
N LEU A 350 -7.31 13.26 -6.18
CA LEU A 350 -7.27 14.64 -5.72
C LEU A 350 -8.54 15.41 -6.09
N ARG A 351 -9.35 14.84 -6.96
CA ARG A 351 -10.64 15.41 -7.33
C ARG A 351 -11.54 15.38 -6.09
N GLY A 352 -11.67 16.53 -5.43
CA GLY A 352 -12.69 16.77 -4.42
C GLY A 352 -14.09 16.46 -4.91
N ASP A 353 -15.11 16.96 -4.22
CA ASP A 353 -16.47 16.83 -4.67
C ASP A 353 -16.66 17.35 -6.12
N TYR A 354 -17.78 17.01 -6.72
CA TYR A 354 -18.15 17.47 -8.06
C TYR A 354 -18.02 18.98 -8.22
N GLN A 355 -18.38 19.75 -7.20
CA GLN A 355 -18.35 21.21 -7.22
C GLN A 355 -16.92 21.76 -7.29
N SER A 356 -16.01 21.25 -6.46
CA SER A 356 -14.60 21.64 -6.46
C SER A 356 -13.94 21.33 -7.81
N ARG A 357 -14.27 20.20 -8.42
CA ARG A 357 -13.78 19.80 -9.75
C ARG A 357 -14.28 20.76 -10.83
N MET A 358 -15.58 21.04 -10.86
CA MET A 358 -16.17 21.97 -11.83
C MET A 358 -15.61 23.39 -11.68
N ASN A 359 -15.39 23.85 -10.47
CA ASN A 359 -14.72 25.11 -10.19
C ASN A 359 -13.28 25.12 -10.73
N GLY A 360 -12.52 24.04 -10.55
CA GLY A 360 -11.17 23.89 -11.10
C GLY A 360 -11.16 23.99 -12.63
N TYR A 361 -12.10 23.33 -13.30
CA TYR A 361 -12.25 23.42 -14.76
C TYR A 361 -12.62 24.83 -15.22
N ALA A 362 -13.54 25.50 -14.50
CA ALA A 362 -13.91 26.87 -14.81
C ALA A 362 -12.69 27.81 -14.73
N VAL A 363 -11.89 27.69 -13.68
CA VAL A 363 -10.64 28.44 -13.52
C VAL A 363 -9.65 28.13 -14.65
N GLY A 364 -9.45 26.85 -14.98
CA GLY A 364 -8.56 26.42 -16.06
C GLY A 364 -8.97 26.97 -17.41
N ARG A 365 -10.27 26.95 -17.69
CA ARG A 365 -10.84 27.48 -18.93
C ARG A 365 -10.73 29.00 -19.04
N GLN A 366 -11.01 29.72 -17.94
CA GLN A 366 -10.93 31.19 -17.88
C GLN A 366 -9.52 31.74 -17.97
N ASN A 367 -8.54 30.98 -17.52
CA ASN A 367 -7.11 31.40 -17.52
C ASN A 367 -6.34 30.88 -18.76
N GLY A 368 -7.00 30.19 -19.68
CA GLY A 368 -6.40 29.81 -20.96
C GLY A 368 -5.45 28.64 -20.94
N TRP A 369 -5.40 27.84 -19.87
CA TRP A 369 -4.53 26.65 -19.80
C TRP A 369 -5.31 25.31 -19.94
N MET A 370 -6.65 25.37 -20.15
CA MET A 370 -7.47 24.22 -20.53
C MET A 370 -8.38 24.56 -21.71
N SER A 371 -8.45 23.67 -22.68
CA SER A 371 -9.45 23.69 -23.77
C SER A 371 -10.75 23.00 -23.31
N ALA A 372 -11.82 23.13 -24.09
CA ALA A 372 -13.04 22.37 -23.85
C ALA A 372 -12.81 20.86 -24.00
N ASN A 373 -11.99 20.47 -24.96
CA ASN A 373 -11.67 19.06 -25.20
C ASN A 373 -10.77 18.46 -24.12
N ASP A 374 -9.89 19.21 -23.47
CA ASP A 374 -9.12 18.75 -22.31
C ASP A 374 -10.07 18.37 -21.16
N ILE A 375 -11.09 19.21 -20.90
CA ILE A 375 -12.10 18.95 -19.87
C ILE A 375 -12.94 17.72 -20.24
N ARG A 376 -13.38 17.64 -21.50
CA ARG A 376 -14.19 16.52 -21.98
C ARG A 376 -13.43 15.19 -21.94
N GLU A 377 -12.13 15.17 -22.25
CA GLU A 377 -11.28 14.00 -22.10
C GLU A 377 -11.17 13.56 -20.64
N LEU A 378 -11.04 14.51 -19.71
CA LEU A 378 -11.00 14.23 -18.27
C LEU A 378 -12.33 13.68 -17.74
N GLU A 379 -13.48 14.03 -18.35
CA GLU A 379 -14.81 13.57 -17.97
C GLU A 379 -15.33 12.40 -18.84
N ASN A 380 -14.48 11.80 -19.68
CA ASN A 380 -14.86 10.72 -20.62
C ASN A 380 -16.02 11.09 -21.56
N LEU A 381 -16.06 12.35 -22.01
CA LEU A 381 -17.05 12.85 -22.96
C LEU A 381 -16.44 12.88 -24.38
N ASP A 382 -17.28 12.72 -25.40
CA ASP A 382 -16.85 12.82 -26.79
C ASP A 382 -16.24 14.18 -27.09
N ARG A 383 -15.18 14.23 -27.90
CA ARG A 383 -14.50 15.46 -28.26
C ARG A 383 -15.40 16.33 -29.18
N ILE A 384 -15.34 17.63 -29.00
CA ILE A 384 -15.93 18.60 -29.90
C ILE A 384 -14.99 18.75 -31.09
N PRO A 385 -15.49 18.77 -32.36
CA PRO A 385 -14.67 19.02 -33.55
C PRO A 385 -13.85 20.30 -33.44
N ALA A 386 -12.65 20.32 -34.01
CA ALA A 386 -11.75 21.47 -33.99
C ALA A 386 -12.41 22.71 -34.66
N GLU A 387 -13.17 22.49 -35.71
CA GLU A 387 -13.94 23.55 -36.41
C GLU A 387 -15.00 24.20 -35.53
N ALA A 388 -15.53 23.45 -34.53
CA ALA A 388 -16.48 23.97 -33.55
C ALA A 388 -15.79 24.57 -32.32
N GLY A 389 -14.45 24.70 -32.31
CA GLY A 389 -13.70 25.36 -31.28
C GLY A 389 -13.38 24.51 -30.06
N GLY A 390 -13.47 23.17 -30.15
CA GLY A 390 -13.22 22.25 -29.06
C GLY A 390 -11.82 22.37 -28.45
N ASP A 391 -10.82 22.64 -29.25
CA ASP A 391 -9.41 22.74 -28.88
C ASP A 391 -8.93 24.19 -28.63
N LEU A 392 -9.85 25.17 -28.63
CA LEU A 392 -9.49 26.57 -28.36
C LEU A 392 -9.19 26.83 -26.90
N TYR A 393 -8.03 27.45 -26.64
CA TYR A 393 -7.69 28.00 -25.34
C TYR A 393 -8.21 29.43 -25.28
N LEU A 394 -9.08 29.71 -24.32
CA LEU A 394 -9.71 31.03 -24.15
C LEU A 394 -9.25 31.66 -22.85
N ILE A 395 -9.03 32.97 -22.88
CA ILE A 395 -8.75 33.80 -21.70
C ILE A 395 -9.87 34.80 -21.46
N ASN A 396 -10.06 35.20 -20.23
CA ASN A 396 -11.00 36.27 -19.92
C ASN A 396 -10.43 37.60 -20.47
N GLY A 397 -11.14 38.22 -21.41
CA GLY A 397 -10.71 39.46 -22.08
C GLY A 397 -10.64 40.70 -21.15
N ASN A 398 -11.06 40.59 -19.90
CA ASN A 398 -10.95 41.64 -18.90
C ASN A 398 -9.55 41.71 -18.24
N MET A 399 -8.65 40.77 -18.54
CA MET A 399 -7.26 40.84 -18.07
C MET A 399 -6.42 41.66 -19.05
N THR A 400 -5.83 42.73 -18.56
CA THR A 400 -4.87 43.54 -19.29
C THR A 400 -3.48 43.36 -18.70
N LYS A 401 -2.43 43.64 -19.50
CA LYS A 401 -1.06 43.64 -18.99
C LYS A 401 -0.93 44.69 -17.85
N LEU A 402 -0.07 44.39 -16.88
CA LEU A 402 0.15 45.30 -15.75
C LEU A 402 0.64 46.70 -16.18
N GLU A 403 1.44 46.78 -17.27
CA GLU A 403 1.87 48.02 -17.90
C GLU A 403 0.73 48.85 -18.51
N ASP A 404 -0.38 48.19 -18.88
CA ASP A 404 -1.56 48.81 -19.44
C ASP A 404 -2.65 49.03 -18.36
N ALA A 405 -2.38 48.70 -17.10
CA ALA A 405 -3.29 48.87 -15.99
C ALA A 405 -3.52 50.38 -15.75
N GLY A 406 -4.72 50.86 -16.00
CA GLY A 406 -5.05 52.27 -15.91
C GLY A 406 -5.40 52.96 -17.23
N LEU A 407 -5.06 52.37 -18.38
CA LEU A 407 -5.47 52.93 -19.69
C LEU A 407 -6.97 52.98 -19.89
N PHE A 408 -7.73 52.17 -19.19
CA PHE A 408 -9.18 52.14 -19.23
C PHE A 408 -9.88 52.88 -18.09
N ALA A 409 -9.13 53.34 -17.10
CA ALA A 409 -9.66 54.11 -15.95
C ALA A 409 -9.83 55.60 -16.27
N GLY A 410 -9.45 56.09 -17.43
CA GLY A 410 -9.36 57.47 -17.77
C GLY A 410 -10.24 58.01 -18.88
N LYS A 411 -11.36 57.31 -19.24
CA LYS A 411 -12.41 57.96 -20.07
C LYS A 411 -13.57 58.41 -19.22
N GLU A 412 -13.39 59.49 -18.48
CA GLU A 412 -14.48 60.41 -18.10
C GLU A 412 -15.16 60.91 -19.38
N THR A 413 -16.36 60.48 -19.62
CA THR A 413 -17.24 61.09 -20.60
C THR A 413 -17.50 62.55 -20.19
N THR A 414 -16.79 63.49 -20.73
CA THR A 414 -17.21 64.90 -20.75
C THR A 414 -18.56 64.97 -21.49
N ARG A 415 -19.66 64.95 -20.71
CA ARG A 415 -20.94 65.43 -21.19
C ARG A 415 -20.78 66.92 -21.43
N LYS A 416 -20.69 67.33 -22.72
CA LYS A 416 -20.94 68.72 -23.12
C LYS A 416 -22.40 68.97 -22.85
N GLU A 417 -22.69 69.77 -21.81
CA GLU A 417 -23.94 70.50 -21.68
C GLU A 417 -23.94 71.57 -22.80
N THR A 418 -24.84 71.42 -23.77
CA THR A 418 -25.14 72.49 -24.70
C THR A 418 -26.39 73.20 -24.18
N ILE A 419 -26.21 74.51 -23.83
CA ILE A 419 -27.24 75.49 -23.52
C ILE A 419 -28.02 75.83 -24.76
#